data_3bfcf8f30b277ebc1f062e66e0724616
#
_entry.id   3bfcf8f30b277ebc1f062e66e0724616
#
_cell.length_a   1.000
_cell.length_b   1.000
_cell.length_c   1.000
_cell.angle_alpha   90.00
_cell.angle_beta   90.00
_cell.angle_gamma   90.00
#
_symmetry.space_group_name_H-M   'P 1'
#
loop_
_entity.id
_entity.type
_entity.pdbx_description
1 polymer ?
#
loop_
_entity_poly.entity_id
_entity_poly.type
_entity_poly.pdbx_seq_one_letter_code
_entity_poly.pdbx_strand_id
1 'polypeptide(L)'
;RSIRIFQNLGLSLDEIRAYFNDSSDILPLIRRLEKLRDELNLNIEKLYERAQIGEARIKTIRLERQRIYRRSYHSETIAERTAALRNTALEAMHAYGTDTTRRMYFTEYPITAKAEVSFCVAIPSESEGEFIEWTESMPALCIYHHGAYEEIYDVVQKLLEYARENGLEPRGMVRNTYLEGPPQHKDPHKFITQVALPLK
;
A
#
# COMPACT_ATOMS: atom_id res chain seq x y z
N ARG A 1 -32.47 17.40 -11.23
CA ARG A 1 -32.29 16.43 -10.12
C ARG A 1 -31.07 15.53 -10.31
N SER A 2 -30.80 15.07 -11.52
CA SER A 2 -29.69 14.13 -11.80
C SER A 2 -28.30 14.72 -11.58
N ILE A 3 -28.04 15.97 -11.94
CA ILE A 3 -26.71 16.61 -11.82
C ILE A 3 -26.22 16.64 -10.36
N ARG A 4 -27.09 16.97 -9.41
CA ARG A 4 -26.74 16.96 -7.97
C ARG A 4 -26.36 15.58 -7.45
N ILE A 5 -26.98 14.53 -7.96
CA ILE A 5 -26.63 13.14 -7.59
C ILE A 5 -25.19 12.85 -8.01
N PHE A 6 -24.81 13.19 -9.24
CA PHE A 6 -23.47 12.96 -9.76
C PHE A 6 -22.41 13.83 -9.06
N GLN A 7 -22.72 15.08 -8.72
CA GLN A 7 -21.85 15.94 -7.93
C GLN A 7 -21.63 15.39 -6.51
N ASN A 8 -22.68 14.86 -5.88
CA ASN A 8 -22.57 14.20 -4.57
C ASN A 8 -21.73 12.92 -4.61
N LEU A 9 -21.60 12.31 -5.78
CA LEU A 9 -20.71 11.17 -6.03
C LEU A 9 -19.27 11.59 -6.39
N GLY A 10 -18.95 12.90 -6.29
CA GLY A 10 -17.60 13.40 -6.53
C GLY A 10 -17.23 13.56 -8.01
N LEU A 11 -18.21 13.53 -8.92
CA LEU A 11 -18.00 13.76 -10.34
C LEU A 11 -17.86 15.27 -10.63
N SER A 12 -16.88 15.63 -11.46
CA SER A 12 -16.71 16.98 -11.96
C SER A 12 -17.86 17.37 -12.92
N LEU A 13 -18.05 18.67 -13.11
CA LEU A 13 -19.06 19.15 -14.07
C LEU A 13 -18.76 18.70 -15.51
N ASP A 14 -17.48 18.55 -15.87
CA ASP A 14 -17.08 18.12 -17.21
C ASP A 14 -17.34 16.63 -17.41
N GLU A 15 -17.11 15.79 -16.42
CA GLU A 15 -17.48 14.37 -16.44
C GLU A 15 -19.02 14.20 -16.53
N ILE A 16 -19.77 15.03 -15.82
CA ILE A 16 -21.23 15.03 -15.90
C ILE A 16 -21.72 15.49 -17.29
N ARG A 17 -21.12 16.53 -17.86
CA ARG A 17 -21.46 17.01 -19.20
C ARG A 17 -21.15 15.95 -20.27
N ALA A 18 -19.98 15.32 -20.20
CA ALA A 18 -19.62 14.23 -21.11
C ALA A 18 -20.65 13.11 -21.09
N TYR A 19 -21.14 12.71 -19.92
CA TYR A 19 -22.18 11.71 -19.76
C TYR A 19 -23.50 12.11 -20.44
N PHE A 20 -23.92 13.37 -20.30
CA PHE A 20 -25.18 13.83 -20.90
C PHE A 20 -25.10 14.11 -22.40
N ASN A 21 -23.89 14.41 -22.92
CA ASN A 21 -23.69 14.70 -24.34
C ASN A 21 -23.47 13.42 -25.18
N ASP A 22 -22.91 12.38 -24.56
CA ASP A 22 -22.63 11.10 -25.24
C ASP A 22 -23.46 9.99 -24.58
N SER A 23 -24.75 10.03 -24.83
CA SER A 23 -25.75 9.18 -24.16
C SER A 23 -25.69 7.69 -24.52
N SER A 24 -24.72 7.23 -25.30
CA SER A 24 -24.61 5.86 -25.76
C SER A 24 -23.65 4.97 -24.97
N ASP A 25 -22.66 5.54 -24.26
CA ASP A 25 -21.69 4.74 -23.50
C ASP A 25 -21.66 5.12 -22.02
N ILE A 26 -22.31 4.31 -21.20
CA ILE A 26 -22.35 4.44 -19.74
C ILE A 26 -21.10 3.82 -19.06
N LEU A 27 -20.30 3.03 -19.78
CA LEU A 27 -19.17 2.28 -19.20
C LEU A 27 -18.10 3.17 -18.56
N PRO A 28 -17.69 4.32 -19.16
CA PRO A 28 -16.72 5.22 -18.51
C PRO A 28 -17.20 5.73 -17.16
N LEU A 29 -18.49 6.05 -17.04
CA LEU A 29 -19.09 6.48 -15.78
C LEU A 29 -19.09 5.37 -14.75
N ILE A 30 -19.44 4.14 -15.13
CA ILE A 30 -19.41 2.98 -14.25
C ILE A 30 -17.99 2.76 -13.72
N ARG A 31 -16.97 2.75 -14.59
CA ARG A 31 -15.57 2.59 -14.20
C ARG A 31 -15.11 3.69 -13.24
N ARG A 32 -15.54 4.91 -13.45
CA ARG A 32 -15.24 6.03 -12.55
C ARG A 32 -15.85 5.84 -11.18
N LEU A 33 -17.12 5.41 -11.10
CA LEU A 33 -17.80 5.13 -9.83
C LEU A 33 -17.18 3.94 -9.09
N GLU A 34 -16.79 2.89 -9.80
CA GLU A 34 -16.07 1.76 -9.23
C GLU A 34 -14.75 2.19 -8.61
N LYS A 35 -13.98 3.02 -9.31
CA LYS A 35 -12.74 3.59 -8.79
C LYS A 35 -12.98 4.40 -7.52
N LEU A 36 -13.98 5.28 -7.51
CA LEU A 36 -14.35 6.08 -6.32
C LEU A 36 -14.76 5.19 -5.14
N ARG A 37 -15.51 4.12 -5.39
CA ARG A 37 -15.86 3.11 -4.38
C ARG A 37 -14.62 2.48 -3.77
N ASP A 38 -13.67 2.07 -4.60
CA ASP A 38 -12.45 1.39 -4.16
C ASP A 38 -11.54 2.34 -3.36
N GLU A 39 -11.42 3.61 -3.79
CA GLU A 39 -10.73 4.67 -3.05
C GLU A 39 -11.38 4.93 -1.69
N LEU A 40 -12.71 4.98 -1.63
CA LEU A 40 -13.46 5.16 -0.38
C LEU A 40 -13.28 3.99 0.56
N ASN A 41 -13.35 2.76 0.06
CA ASN A 41 -13.12 1.55 0.85
C ASN A 41 -11.71 1.55 1.46
N LEU A 42 -10.68 1.91 0.69
CA LEU A 42 -9.32 2.02 1.19
C LEU A 42 -9.20 3.10 2.29
N ASN A 43 -9.89 4.24 2.15
CA ASN A 43 -9.89 5.28 3.18
C ASN A 43 -10.61 4.84 4.46
N ILE A 44 -11.69 4.07 4.34
CA ILE A 44 -12.38 3.46 5.49
C ILE A 44 -11.46 2.50 6.22
N GLU A 45 -10.74 1.63 5.50
CA GLU A 45 -9.74 0.73 6.10
C GLU A 45 -8.67 1.49 6.87
N LYS A 46 -8.12 2.57 6.30
CA LYS A 46 -7.14 3.45 6.96
C LYS A 46 -7.69 4.06 8.26
N LEU A 47 -8.97 4.44 8.27
CA LEU A 47 -9.61 4.98 9.46
C LEU A 47 -9.80 3.91 10.55
N TYR A 48 -10.18 2.69 10.17
CA TYR A 48 -10.24 1.56 11.11
C TYR A 48 -8.87 1.23 11.69
N GLU A 49 -7.82 1.25 10.88
CA GLU A 49 -6.44 1.06 11.33
C GLU A 49 -6.07 2.12 12.38
N ARG A 50 -6.39 3.39 12.12
CA ARG A 50 -6.16 4.49 13.08
C ARG A 50 -6.96 4.32 14.38
N ALA A 51 -8.20 3.86 14.30
CA ALA A 51 -9.05 3.65 15.47
C ALA A 51 -8.53 2.51 16.38
N GLN A 52 -7.74 1.58 15.83
CA GLN A 52 -7.13 0.45 16.56
C GLN A 52 -5.72 0.78 17.11
N ILE A 53 -5.30 2.02 16.97
CA ILE A 53 -4.04 2.55 17.48
C ILE A 53 -3.98 2.44 19.01
N GLY A 54 -2.97 1.74 19.51
CA GLY A 54 -2.75 1.47 20.94
C GLY A 54 -2.79 -0.01 21.32
N GLU A 55 -3.30 -0.87 20.45
CA GLU A 55 -3.21 -2.31 20.59
C GLU A 55 -2.19 -2.88 19.61
N ALA A 56 -0.97 -3.17 20.09
CA ALA A 56 0.03 -3.92 19.34
C ALA A 56 -0.44 -5.38 19.14
N ARG A 57 -1.61 -5.57 18.55
CA ARG A 57 -2.19 -6.88 18.29
C ARG A 57 -1.67 -7.45 16.99
N ILE A 58 -1.25 -8.71 17.08
CA ILE A 58 -0.98 -9.50 15.89
C ILE A 58 -2.32 -9.88 15.25
N LYS A 59 -2.44 -9.61 13.95
CA LYS A 59 -3.63 -9.91 13.15
C LYS A 59 -3.23 -10.79 11.98
N THR A 60 -4.16 -11.62 11.53
CA THR A 60 -4.05 -12.29 10.23
C THR A 60 -4.76 -11.43 9.19
N ILE A 61 -4.06 -11.09 8.13
CA ILE A 61 -4.57 -10.32 7.00
C ILE A 61 -4.32 -11.10 5.71
N ARG A 62 -4.94 -10.64 4.62
CA ARG A 62 -4.60 -11.06 3.27
C ARG A 62 -3.92 -9.89 2.56
N LEU A 63 -2.70 -10.12 2.10
CA LEU A 63 -2.04 -9.19 1.18
C LEU A 63 -2.67 -9.38 -0.20
N GLU A 64 -3.21 -8.29 -0.75
CA GLU A 64 -3.90 -8.34 -2.03
C GLU A 64 -2.92 -8.37 -3.21
N ARG A 65 -3.35 -9.01 -4.29
CA ARG A 65 -2.65 -8.96 -5.57
C ARG A 65 -2.74 -7.55 -6.15
N GLN A 66 -1.61 -6.97 -6.57
CA GLN A 66 -1.58 -5.65 -7.19
C GLN A 66 -0.46 -5.54 -8.22
N ARG A 67 -0.63 -4.64 -9.19
CA ARG A 67 0.39 -4.30 -10.17
C ARG A 67 1.35 -3.32 -9.55
N ILE A 68 2.65 -3.60 -9.63
CA ILE A 68 3.69 -2.78 -8.99
C ILE A 68 4.84 -2.49 -9.94
N TYR A 69 5.49 -1.35 -9.69
CA TYR A 69 6.83 -1.04 -10.14
C TYR A 69 7.80 -1.39 -9.01
N ARG A 70 8.81 -2.23 -9.30
CA ARG A 70 9.75 -2.74 -8.29
C ARG A 70 11.17 -2.37 -8.65
N ARG A 71 11.91 -1.80 -7.68
CA ARG A 71 13.36 -1.62 -7.77
C ARG A 71 14.01 -2.22 -6.54
N SER A 72 15.14 -2.88 -6.71
CA SER A 72 15.86 -3.54 -5.61
C SER A 72 17.25 -2.93 -5.45
N TYR A 73 17.58 -2.58 -4.22
CA TYR A 73 18.87 -1.96 -3.87
C TYR A 73 19.39 -2.54 -2.56
N HIS A 74 20.70 -2.60 -2.44
CA HIS A 74 21.35 -2.78 -1.15
C HIS A 74 21.21 -1.50 -0.34
N SER A 75 20.63 -1.55 0.86
CA SER A 75 20.36 -0.40 1.72
C SER A 75 20.50 -0.77 3.18
N GLU A 76 21.54 -0.28 3.82
CA GLU A 76 21.83 -0.59 5.22
C GLU A 76 21.13 0.36 6.19
N THR A 77 21.03 1.63 5.82
CA THR A 77 20.49 2.68 6.69
C THR A 77 19.04 3.06 6.34
N ILE A 78 18.32 3.59 7.32
CA ILE A 78 16.96 4.12 7.12
C ILE A 78 16.96 5.30 6.15
N ALA A 79 17.97 6.15 6.20
CA ALA A 79 18.11 7.28 5.29
C ALA A 79 18.23 6.83 3.83
N GLU A 80 19.06 5.81 3.55
CA GLU A 80 19.16 5.20 2.21
C GLU A 80 17.84 4.61 1.76
N ARG A 81 17.14 3.85 2.62
CA ARG A 81 15.83 3.25 2.32
C ARG A 81 14.78 4.31 2.02
N THR A 82 14.76 5.38 2.80
CA THR A 82 13.82 6.50 2.60
C THR A 82 14.06 7.19 1.27
N ALA A 83 15.34 7.45 0.94
CA ALA A 83 15.73 8.04 -0.33
C ALA A 83 15.39 7.12 -1.52
N ALA A 84 15.71 5.84 -1.42
CA ALA A 84 15.41 4.85 -2.47
C ALA A 84 13.92 4.69 -2.71
N LEU A 85 13.09 4.63 -1.66
CA LEU A 85 11.64 4.57 -1.80
C LEU A 85 11.09 5.82 -2.47
N ARG A 86 11.55 6.99 -2.07
CA ARG A 86 11.15 8.26 -2.68
C ARG A 86 11.50 8.31 -4.17
N ASN A 87 12.72 7.92 -4.53
CA ASN A 87 13.16 7.92 -5.93
C ASN A 87 12.34 6.92 -6.76
N THR A 88 12.14 5.71 -6.25
CA THR A 88 11.30 4.69 -6.90
C THR A 88 9.87 5.18 -7.09
N ALA A 89 9.31 5.87 -6.10
CA ALA A 89 7.98 6.46 -6.19
C ALA A 89 7.90 7.54 -7.28
N LEU A 90 8.88 8.43 -7.36
CA LEU A 90 8.95 9.47 -8.39
C LEU A 90 9.10 8.87 -9.80
N GLU A 91 9.94 7.86 -9.97
CA GLU A 91 10.10 7.13 -11.24
C GLU A 91 8.78 6.50 -11.68
N ALA A 92 8.12 5.77 -10.79
CA ALA A 92 6.83 5.12 -11.07
C ALA A 92 5.73 6.12 -11.42
N MET A 93 5.60 7.19 -10.65
CA MET A 93 4.60 8.25 -10.89
C MET A 93 4.82 8.95 -12.23
N HIS A 94 6.06 9.19 -12.61
CA HIS A 94 6.41 9.86 -13.87
C HIS A 94 6.13 8.98 -15.07
N ALA A 95 6.44 7.68 -14.98
CA ALA A 95 6.32 6.74 -16.08
C ALA A 95 4.90 6.17 -16.24
N TYR A 96 4.20 5.89 -15.15
CA TYR A 96 2.96 5.09 -15.15
C TYR A 96 1.79 5.73 -14.40
N GLY A 97 2.03 6.75 -13.58
CA GLY A 97 1.06 7.21 -12.59
C GLY A 97 1.04 6.30 -11.33
N THR A 98 0.01 6.44 -10.51
CA THR A 98 -0.18 5.66 -9.28
C THR A 98 -1.57 5.05 -9.21
N ASP A 99 -1.71 3.88 -8.59
CA ASP A 99 -3.01 3.30 -8.28
C ASP A 99 -3.46 3.75 -6.87
N THR A 100 -4.30 4.76 -6.83
CA THR A 100 -4.85 5.34 -5.58
C THR A 100 -5.87 4.43 -4.89
N THR A 101 -6.28 3.33 -5.52
CA THR A 101 -7.19 2.32 -4.94
C THR A 101 -6.44 1.27 -4.13
N ARG A 102 -5.12 1.32 -4.09
CA ARG A 102 -4.22 0.36 -3.44
C ARG A 102 -3.33 1.02 -2.40
N ARG A 103 -2.68 0.19 -1.57
CA ARG A 103 -1.58 0.62 -0.73
C ARG A 103 -0.39 0.93 -1.63
N MET A 104 -0.07 2.22 -1.79
CA MET A 104 0.84 2.68 -2.84
C MET A 104 2.30 2.33 -2.60
N TYR A 105 2.76 2.36 -1.35
CA TYR A 105 4.19 2.28 -1.06
C TYR A 105 4.49 1.20 -0.04
N PHE A 106 5.36 0.27 -0.40
CA PHE A 106 5.86 -0.75 0.52
C PHE A 106 7.26 -1.20 0.14
N THR A 107 7.94 -1.79 1.11
CA THR A 107 9.22 -2.47 0.90
C THR A 107 9.10 -3.94 1.24
N GLU A 108 9.91 -4.76 0.57
CA GLU A 108 10.07 -6.17 0.87
C GLU A 108 11.56 -6.49 1.03
N TYR A 109 11.86 -7.33 2.00
CA TYR A 109 13.22 -7.81 2.21
C TYR A 109 13.23 -9.21 2.82
N PRO A 110 14.25 -10.03 2.49
CA PRO A 110 14.42 -11.34 3.13
C PRO A 110 14.75 -11.19 4.61
N ILE A 111 14.19 -12.07 5.46
CA ILE A 111 14.46 -12.07 6.91
C ILE A 111 15.97 -12.24 7.18
N THR A 112 16.64 -13.03 6.35
CA THR A 112 18.07 -13.40 6.48
C THR A 112 19.02 -12.38 5.84
N ALA A 113 18.52 -11.49 4.98
CA ALA A 113 19.31 -10.52 4.21
C ALA A 113 18.62 -9.16 4.21
N LYS A 114 18.50 -8.54 5.36
CA LYS A 114 17.70 -7.32 5.59
C LYS A 114 18.16 -6.11 4.78
N ALA A 115 19.40 -6.07 4.33
CA ALA A 115 19.94 -5.00 3.51
C ALA A 115 19.53 -5.10 2.03
N GLU A 116 19.08 -6.27 1.57
CA GLU A 116 18.58 -6.49 0.22
C GLU A 116 17.10 -6.10 0.15
N VAL A 117 16.83 -4.84 -0.17
CA VAL A 117 15.49 -4.26 -0.10
C VAL A 117 14.91 -4.04 -1.49
N SER A 118 13.70 -4.54 -1.69
CA SER A 118 12.86 -4.20 -2.85
C SER A 118 11.90 -3.07 -2.48
N PHE A 119 11.92 -2.01 -3.25
CA PHE A 119 11.05 -0.83 -3.13
C PHE A 119 9.94 -0.96 -4.16
N CYS A 120 8.69 -0.97 -3.70
CA CYS A 120 7.53 -1.28 -4.50
C CYS A 120 6.52 -0.14 -4.47
N VAL A 121 6.01 0.20 -5.64
CA VAL A 121 4.99 1.25 -5.83
C VAL A 121 3.83 0.69 -6.63
N ALA A 122 2.62 0.80 -6.11
CA ALA A 122 1.42 0.39 -6.83
C ALA A 122 1.15 1.32 -8.02
N ILE A 123 0.94 0.72 -9.19
CA ILE A 123 0.69 1.40 -10.47
C ILE A 123 -0.60 0.87 -11.10
N PRO A 124 -1.18 1.58 -12.07
CA PRO A 124 -2.36 1.11 -12.79
C PRO A 124 -2.17 -0.29 -13.36
N SER A 125 -3.22 -1.10 -13.32
CA SER A 125 -3.19 -2.53 -13.67
C SER A 125 -2.80 -2.82 -15.12
N GLU A 126 -3.08 -1.87 -16.01
CA GLU A 126 -2.77 -1.92 -17.45
C GLU A 126 -1.34 -1.52 -17.80
N SER A 127 -0.54 -1.08 -16.81
CA SER A 127 0.85 -0.66 -17.06
C SER A 127 1.71 -1.83 -17.51
N GLU A 128 2.57 -1.58 -18.50
CA GLU A 128 3.55 -2.52 -19.03
C GLU A 128 4.92 -1.86 -19.11
N GLY A 129 5.97 -2.63 -18.92
CA GLY A 129 7.35 -2.15 -19.00
C GLY A 129 8.33 -2.97 -18.19
N GLU A 130 9.56 -2.50 -18.16
CA GLU A 130 10.61 -3.07 -17.33
C GLU A 130 10.33 -2.80 -15.83
N PHE A 131 10.70 -3.72 -14.96
CA PHE A 131 10.49 -3.63 -13.50
C PHE A 131 9.02 -3.64 -13.05
N ILE A 132 8.11 -4.05 -13.93
CA ILE A 132 6.68 -4.17 -13.62
C ILE A 132 6.31 -5.63 -13.42
N GLU A 133 5.65 -5.91 -12.30
CA GLU A 133 5.17 -7.26 -12.00
C GLU A 133 3.84 -7.24 -11.25
N TRP A 134 3.23 -8.40 -11.11
CA TRP A 134 2.12 -8.63 -10.23
C TRP A 134 2.60 -9.23 -8.92
N THR A 135 2.17 -8.67 -7.79
CA THR A 135 2.32 -9.36 -6.52
C THR A 135 1.35 -10.54 -6.41
N GLU A 136 1.66 -11.51 -5.56
CA GLU A 136 0.72 -12.59 -5.23
C GLU A 136 -0.23 -12.13 -4.11
N SER A 137 -1.45 -12.68 -4.13
CA SER A 137 -2.34 -12.61 -2.96
C SER A 137 -1.97 -13.72 -1.99
N MET A 138 -1.69 -13.38 -0.74
CA MET A 138 -1.22 -14.35 0.26
C MET A 138 -1.65 -13.97 1.68
N PRO A 139 -1.84 -14.95 2.58
CA PRO A 139 -2.06 -14.68 3.99
C PRO A 139 -0.79 -14.13 4.63
N ALA A 140 -0.95 -13.28 5.65
CA ALA A 140 0.15 -12.76 6.43
C ALA A 140 -0.26 -12.49 7.88
N LEU A 141 0.67 -12.63 8.80
CA LEU A 141 0.57 -12.02 10.12
C LEU A 141 0.95 -10.54 10.00
N CYS A 142 0.29 -9.65 10.71
CA CYS A 142 0.69 -8.26 10.74
C CYS A 142 0.52 -7.58 12.09
N ILE A 143 1.32 -6.53 12.29
CA ILE A 143 1.18 -5.53 13.33
C ILE A 143 1.14 -4.16 12.66
N TYR A 144 0.22 -3.30 13.09
CA TYR A 144 0.24 -1.87 12.76
C TYR A 144 1.13 -1.17 13.78
N HIS A 145 2.37 -0.87 13.35
CA HIS A 145 3.36 -0.23 14.20
C HIS A 145 3.17 1.29 14.18
N HIS A 146 3.09 1.87 15.37
CA HIS A 146 3.13 3.30 15.61
C HIS A 146 4.49 3.66 16.18
N GLY A 147 5.28 4.42 15.43
CA GLY A 147 6.60 4.79 15.89
C GLY A 147 7.63 4.86 14.77
N ALA A 148 8.87 5.05 15.20
CA ALA A 148 10.00 5.20 14.31
C ALA A 148 10.33 3.90 13.55
N TYR A 149 10.95 4.05 12.39
CA TYR A 149 11.32 2.90 11.55
C TYR A 149 12.41 2.02 12.19
N GLU A 150 13.20 2.56 13.12
CA GLU A 150 14.19 1.86 13.92
C GLU A 150 13.61 0.74 14.77
N GLU A 151 12.35 0.89 15.19
CA GLU A 151 11.63 -0.05 16.04
C GLU A 151 11.03 -1.24 15.27
N ILE A 152 10.98 -1.18 13.93
CA ILE A 152 10.38 -2.22 13.07
C ILE A 152 11.06 -3.58 13.25
N TYR A 153 12.35 -3.59 13.56
CA TYR A 153 13.05 -4.84 13.83
C TYR A 153 12.42 -5.63 14.97
N ASP A 154 12.12 -4.98 16.08
CA ASP A 154 11.50 -5.62 17.24
C ASP A 154 10.08 -6.10 16.93
N VAL A 155 9.35 -5.36 16.08
CA VAL A 155 8.03 -5.77 15.61
C VAL A 155 8.12 -7.06 14.77
N VAL A 156 9.12 -7.17 13.90
CA VAL A 156 9.37 -8.39 13.10
C VAL A 156 9.69 -9.57 14.00
N GLN A 157 10.51 -9.38 15.06
CA GLN A 157 10.82 -10.45 16.00
C GLN A 157 9.57 -10.98 16.71
N LYS A 158 8.67 -10.09 17.12
CA LYS A 158 7.38 -10.49 17.73
C LYS A 158 6.52 -11.32 16.77
N LEU A 159 6.47 -10.95 15.48
CA LEU A 159 5.74 -11.70 14.46
C LEU A 159 6.34 -13.09 14.23
N LEU A 160 7.66 -13.20 14.20
CA LEU A 160 8.38 -14.46 14.04
C LEU A 160 8.17 -15.39 15.23
N GLU A 161 8.22 -14.85 16.45
CA GLU A 161 7.98 -15.61 17.68
C GLU A 161 6.54 -16.14 17.71
N TYR A 162 5.57 -15.30 17.42
CA TYR A 162 4.18 -15.70 17.33
C TYR A 162 3.95 -16.80 16.27
N ALA A 163 4.56 -16.66 15.07
CA ALA A 163 4.47 -17.69 14.03
C ALA A 163 5.01 -19.03 14.51
N ARG A 164 6.18 -19.03 15.18
CA ARG A 164 6.79 -20.23 15.76
C ARG A 164 5.90 -20.88 16.81
N GLU A 165 5.35 -20.10 17.74
CA GLU A 165 4.49 -20.60 18.81
C GLU A 165 3.17 -21.19 18.30
N ASN A 166 2.67 -20.70 17.18
CA ASN A 166 1.42 -21.15 16.57
C ASN A 166 1.60 -22.12 15.41
N GLY A 167 2.82 -22.58 15.16
CA GLY A 167 3.11 -23.55 14.08
C GLY A 167 2.85 -23.01 12.68
N LEU A 168 2.97 -21.69 12.48
CA LEU A 168 2.79 -21.05 11.18
C LEU A 168 4.14 -20.98 10.44
N GLU A 169 4.10 -21.11 9.12
CA GLU A 169 5.30 -21.10 8.28
C GLU A 169 5.44 -19.78 7.51
N PRO A 170 6.39 -18.89 7.92
CA PRO A 170 6.71 -17.69 7.15
C PRO A 170 7.33 -18.02 5.79
N ARG A 171 7.05 -17.20 4.77
CA ARG A 171 7.69 -17.29 3.44
C ARG A 171 9.13 -16.80 3.40
N GLY A 172 9.70 -16.38 4.53
CA GLY A 172 11.09 -15.94 4.62
C GLY A 172 11.32 -14.46 4.24
N MET A 173 10.28 -13.70 4.07
CA MET A 173 10.32 -12.27 3.74
C MET A 173 9.43 -11.45 4.67
N VAL A 174 9.71 -10.16 4.76
CA VAL A 174 8.90 -9.15 5.46
C VAL A 174 8.41 -8.13 4.45
N ARG A 175 7.17 -7.66 4.57
CA ARG A 175 6.63 -6.52 3.85
C ARG A 175 6.28 -5.40 4.81
N ASN A 176 6.87 -4.22 4.61
CA ASN A 176 6.53 -3.00 5.33
C ASN A 176 5.73 -2.08 4.42
N THR A 177 4.45 -1.88 4.70
CA THR A 177 3.59 -0.95 3.96
C THR A 177 3.50 0.36 4.73
N TYR A 178 3.94 1.45 4.09
CA TYR A 178 3.99 2.78 4.70
C TYR A 178 2.65 3.47 4.54
N LEU A 179 1.93 3.62 5.65
CA LEU A 179 0.60 4.23 5.69
C LEU A 179 0.71 5.72 5.97
N GLU A 180 1.53 6.08 6.94
CA GLU A 180 1.88 7.47 7.28
C GLU A 180 3.37 7.55 7.58
N GLY A 181 4.03 8.58 7.09
CA GLY A 181 5.47 8.75 7.24
C GLY A 181 5.91 10.20 7.06
N PRO A 182 7.18 10.44 6.68
CA PRO A 182 7.76 11.78 6.57
C PRO A 182 6.97 12.80 5.74
N PRO A 183 6.24 12.43 4.66
CA PRO A 183 5.41 13.38 3.93
C PRO A 183 4.26 13.96 4.74
N GLN A 184 3.71 13.20 5.71
CA GLN A 184 2.59 13.60 6.54
C GLN A 184 3.02 14.13 7.91
N HIS A 185 4.11 13.59 8.47
CA HIS A 185 4.56 13.89 9.83
C HIS A 185 6.06 14.16 9.89
N LYS A 186 6.45 15.21 10.61
CA LYS A 186 7.87 15.47 10.95
C LYS A 186 8.33 14.64 12.15
N ASP A 187 7.38 14.25 13.02
CA ASP A 187 7.63 13.48 14.22
C ASP A 187 7.56 11.98 13.92
N PRO A 188 8.69 11.23 14.03
CA PRO A 188 8.71 9.79 13.77
C PRO A 188 7.76 8.98 14.65
N HIS A 189 7.42 9.45 15.86
CA HIS A 189 6.45 8.77 16.72
C HIS A 189 5.02 8.74 16.16
N LYS A 190 4.75 9.53 15.12
CA LYS A 190 3.46 9.57 14.41
C LYS A 190 3.43 8.72 13.15
N PHE A 191 4.53 8.08 12.80
CA PHE A 191 4.55 7.20 11.62
C PHE A 191 3.71 5.95 11.88
N ILE A 192 3.07 5.48 10.82
CA ILE A 192 2.27 4.25 10.85
C ILE A 192 2.76 3.33 9.74
N THR A 193 3.21 2.15 10.14
CA THR A 193 3.68 1.11 9.22
C THR A 193 2.93 -0.18 9.48
N GLN A 194 2.31 -0.75 8.44
CA GLN A 194 1.84 -2.12 8.49
C GLN A 194 3.04 -3.04 8.26
N VAL A 195 3.49 -3.70 9.32
CA VAL A 195 4.56 -4.70 9.24
C VAL A 195 3.91 -6.06 9.07
N ALA A 196 4.16 -6.71 7.93
CA ALA A 196 3.55 -7.98 7.59
C ALA A 196 4.60 -9.07 7.38
N LEU A 197 4.30 -10.25 7.91
CA LEU A 197 5.06 -11.49 7.73
C LEU A 197 4.22 -12.45 6.87
N PRO A 198 4.47 -12.52 5.55
CA PRO A 198 3.76 -13.43 4.65
C PRO A 198 3.92 -14.90 5.08
N LEU A 199 2.83 -15.65 4.96
CA LEU A 199 2.75 -17.07 5.27
C LEU A 199 2.65 -17.94 4.00
N LYS A 200 3.08 -19.20 4.11
CA LYS A 200 2.90 -20.20 3.06
C LYS A 200 1.47 -20.67 2.92
#